data_394428b78e8210937e4d644f4b7d62cc
#
_entry.id   394428b78e8210937e4d644f4b7d62cc
#
_cell.length_a   1.000
_cell.length_b   1.000
_cell.length_c   1.000
_cell.angle_alpha   90.00
_cell.angle_beta   90.00
_cell.angle_gamma   90.00
#
_symmetry.space_group_name_H-M   'P 1'
#
loop_
_entity.id
_entity.type
_entity.pdbx_description
1 polymer ?
#
loop_
_entity_poly.entity_id
_entity_poly.type
_entity_poly.pdbx_seq_one_letter_code
_entity_poly.pdbx_strand_id
1 'polypeptide(L)'
;MKNVIAALTEGFAELEPDVTISYDPTGSGAGITGATDKTLDIGLSSRALKADETGVTGTIVALDGIAIIVNKDSKVEDLTVDQLKQMFTGEITNW
;
A
#
# COMPACT_ATOMS: atom_id res chain seq x y z
N MET A 1 3.18 -2.81 4.24
CA MET A 1 4.33 -2.91 3.31
C MET A 1 5.68 -3.02 4.02
N LYS A 2 5.85 -2.36 5.16
CA LYS A 2 7.13 -2.33 5.92
C LYS A 2 7.74 -3.72 6.14
N ASN A 3 6.96 -4.69 6.63
CA ASN A 3 7.47 -6.04 6.94
C ASN A 3 7.86 -6.83 5.69
N VAL A 4 7.11 -6.68 4.61
CA VAL A 4 7.40 -7.31 3.31
C VAL A 4 8.70 -6.76 2.73
N ILE A 5 8.87 -5.45 2.77
CA ILE A 5 10.10 -4.80 2.26
C ILE A 5 11.31 -5.18 3.10
N ALA A 6 11.18 -5.27 4.41
CA ALA A 6 12.26 -5.73 5.29
C ALA A 6 12.73 -7.15 4.91
N ALA A 7 11.79 -8.06 4.67
CA ALA A 7 12.10 -9.43 4.25
C ALA A 7 12.76 -9.46 2.86
N LEU A 8 12.27 -8.68 1.90
CA LEU A 8 12.82 -8.60 0.54
C LEU A 8 14.23 -8.01 0.54
N THR A 9 14.50 -6.96 1.33
CA THR A 9 15.82 -6.35 1.42
C THR A 9 16.83 -7.29 2.08
N GLU A 10 16.42 -8.04 3.09
CA GLU A 10 17.25 -9.05 3.74
C GLU A 10 17.63 -10.17 2.75
N GLY A 11 16.65 -10.69 1.99
CA GLY A 11 16.89 -11.69 0.95
C GLY A 11 17.79 -11.16 -0.18
N PHE A 12 17.61 -9.93 -0.60
CA PHE A 12 18.46 -9.31 -1.63
C PHE A 12 19.90 -9.11 -1.16
N ALA A 13 20.10 -8.73 0.11
CA ALA A 13 21.42 -8.57 0.69
C ALA A 13 22.25 -9.88 0.70
N GLU A 14 21.60 -11.03 0.77
CA GLU A 14 22.25 -12.32 0.65
C GLU A 14 22.75 -12.60 -0.78
N LEU A 15 22.01 -12.11 -1.79
CA LEU A 15 22.36 -12.27 -3.21
C LEU A 15 23.40 -11.23 -3.66
N GLU A 16 23.32 -10.02 -3.15
CA GLU A 16 24.19 -8.88 -3.51
C GLU A 16 24.75 -8.23 -2.24
N PRO A 17 25.78 -8.84 -1.61
CA PRO A 17 26.31 -8.36 -0.32
C PRO A 17 26.96 -6.97 -0.39
N ASP A 18 27.34 -6.51 -1.57
CA ASP A 18 27.97 -5.20 -1.78
C ASP A 18 26.96 -4.05 -1.86
N VAL A 19 25.66 -4.38 -1.88
CA VAL A 19 24.57 -3.37 -1.95
C VAL A 19 24.02 -3.13 -0.56
N THR A 20 24.01 -1.87 -0.14
CA THR A 20 23.40 -1.43 1.11
C THR A 20 22.06 -0.78 0.79
N ILE A 21 21.00 -1.25 1.45
CA ILE A 21 19.64 -0.74 1.27
C ILE A 21 19.21 -0.01 2.54
N SER A 22 18.79 1.23 2.38
CA SER A 22 18.19 2.04 3.43
C SER A 22 16.69 2.20 3.14
N TYR A 23 15.85 1.90 4.10
CA TYR A 23 14.40 1.97 3.97
C TYR A 23 13.83 3.04 4.91
N ASP A 24 13.05 3.96 4.35
CA ASP A 24 12.37 5.02 5.10
C ASP A 24 10.85 4.91 4.89
N PRO A 25 10.08 4.54 5.93
CA PRO A 25 8.63 4.35 5.83
C PRO A 25 7.86 5.68 5.89
N THR A 26 7.77 6.39 4.78
CA THR A 26 7.15 7.72 4.69
C THR A 26 5.76 7.75 4.03
N GLY A 27 5.32 6.65 3.45
CA GLY A 27 4.03 6.56 2.76
C GLY A 27 4.12 6.66 1.23
N SER A 28 3.02 6.33 0.56
CA SER A 28 2.98 6.21 -0.91
C SER A 28 3.23 7.52 -1.64
N GLY A 29 2.61 8.61 -1.19
CA GLY A 29 2.80 9.93 -1.82
C GLY A 29 4.24 10.40 -1.75
N ALA A 30 4.86 10.30 -0.59
CA ALA A 30 6.26 10.67 -0.39
C ALA A 30 7.21 9.74 -1.17
N GLY A 31 6.90 8.45 -1.26
CA GLY A 31 7.66 7.50 -2.05
C GLY A 31 7.66 7.85 -3.54
N ILE A 32 6.50 8.14 -4.09
CA ILE A 32 6.36 8.52 -5.51
C ILE A 32 7.05 9.86 -5.79
N THR A 33 6.83 10.86 -4.95
CA THR A 33 7.50 12.18 -5.07
C THR A 33 9.01 12.03 -5.01
N GLY A 34 9.52 11.28 -4.04
CA GLY A 34 10.95 11.06 -3.89
C GLY A 34 11.59 10.36 -5.09
N ALA A 35 10.91 9.39 -5.69
CA ALA A 35 11.37 8.74 -6.90
C ALA A 35 11.32 9.69 -8.11
N THR A 36 10.30 10.53 -8.22
CA THR A 36 10.15 11.52 -9.29
C THR A 36 11.25 12.57 -9.21
N ASP A 37 11.54 13.06 -8.01
CA ASP A 37 12.57 14.10 -7.75
C ASP A 37 13.97 13.51 -7.72
N LYS A 38 14.13 12.21 -7.86
CA LYS A 38 15.41 11.48 -7.77
C LYS A 38 16.11 11.61 -6.43
N THR A 39 15.39 11.93 -5.37
CA THR A 39 15.88 11.88 -3.99
C THR A 39 15.90 10.46 -3.44
N LEU A 40 15.10 9.58 -4.04
CA LEU A 40 15.07 8.14 -3.77
C LEU A 40 15.33 7.38 -5.07
N ASP A 41 16.05 6.29 -4.98
CA ASP A 41 16.28 5.39 -6.11
C ASP A 41 15.02 4.58 -6.44
N ILE A 42 14.29 4.16 -5.42
CA ILE A 42 13.04 3.40 -5.52
C ILE A 42 12.00 4.01 -4.59
N GLY A 43 10.87 4.39 -5.15
CA GLY A 43 9.68 4.80 -4.39
C GLY A 43 8.74 3.62 -4.17
N LEU A 44 8.24 3.47 -2.95
CA LEU A 44 7.29 2.42 -2.60
C LEU A 44 5.87 3.00 -2.51
N SER A 45 4.91 2.28 -3.07
CA SER A 45 3.50 2.67 -3.06
C SER A 45 2.60 1.47 -2.82
N SER A 46 1.58 1.66 -2.00
CA SER A 46 0.50 0.68 -1.81
C SER A 46 -0.73 0.99 -2.68
N ARG A 47 -0.61 1.90 -3.63
CA ARG A 47 -1.63 2.24 -4.62
C ARG A 47 -1.03 2.40 -6.01
N ALA A 48 -1.88 2.40 -7.03
CA ALA A 48 -1.47 2.71 -8.39
C ALA A 48 -1.03 4.18 -8.52
N LEU A 49 -0.21 4.47 -9.53
CA LEU A 49 0.15 5.83 -9.89
C LEU A 49 -1.09 6.59 -10.40
N LYS A 50 -1.22 7.85 -10.02
CA LYS A 50 -2.25 8.74 -10.55
C LYS A 50 -1.86 9.25 -11.94
N ALA A 51 -2.82 9.78 -12.68
CA ALA A 51 -2.59 10.29 -14.04
C ALA A 51 -1.58 11.45 -14.10
N ASP A 52 -1.49 12.25 -13.03
CA ASP A 52 -0.56 13.36 -12.90
C ASP A 52 0.83 12.97 -12.36
N GLU A 53 0.97 11.74 -11.90
CA GLU A 53 2.24 11.21 -11.38
C GLU A 53 3.06 10.59 -12.52
N THR A 54 3.78 11.44 -13.25
CA THR A 54 4.59 11.08 -14.41
C THR A 54 6.09 11.11 -14.09
N GLY A 55 6.91 10.58 -15.00
CA GLY A 55 8.37 10.56 -14.84
C GLY A 55 8.91 9.36 -14.07
N VAL A 56 8.03 8.46 -13.64
CA VAL A 56 8.40 7.20 -12.98
C VAL A 56 7.68 6.03 -13.63
N THR A 57 8.25 4.84 -13.52
CA THR A 57 7.64 3.60 -14.00
C THR A 57 7.18 2.78 -12.81
N GLY A 58 5.90 2.41 -12.79
CA GLY A 58 5.34 1.58 -11.73
C GLY A 58 5.46 0.09 -12.06
N THR A 59 6.01 -0.68 -11.14
CA THR A 59 6.10 -2.14 -11.24
C THR A 59 5.33 -2.76 -10.10
N ILE A 60 4.38 -3.64 -10.40
CA ILE A 60 3.60 -4.36 -9.39
C ILE A 60 4.47 -5.49 -8.83
N VAL A 61 4.71 -5.47 -7.53
CA VAL A 61 5.50 -6.51 -6.83
C VAL A 61 4.65 -7.49 -6.06
N ALA A 62 3.45 -7.08 -5.64
CA ALA A 62 2.49 -7.93 -4.94
C ALA A 62 1.08 -7.34 -5.04
N LEU A 63 0.08 -8.19 -4.89
CA LEU A 63 -1.31 -7.78 -4.76
C LEU A 63 -1.71 -7.84 -3.29
N ASP A 64 -2.42 -6.82 -2.84
CA ASP A 64 -2.93 -6.73 -1.48
C ASP A 64 -4.45 -6.58 -1.51
N GLY A 65 -5.11 -7.00 -0.46
CA GLY A 65 -6.55 -6.91 -0.32
C GLY A 65 -6.94 -6.26 1.01
N ILE A 66 -8.05 -5.54 0.99
CA ILE A 66 -8.66 -4.98 2.20
C ILE A 66 -9.87 -5.82 2.55
N ALA A 67 -9.87 -6.42 3.74
CA ALA A 67 -11.00 -7.17 4.27
C ALA A 67 -11.69 -6.35 5.36
N ILE A 68 -13.00 -6.26 5.25
CA ILE A 68 -13.82 -5.66 6.31
C ILE A 68 -14.21 -6.76 7.28
N ILE A 69 -13.89 -6.57 8.53
CA ILE A 69 -14.20 -7.53 9.59
C ILE A 69 -15.31 -6.98 10.48
N VAL A 70 -16.12 -7.88 10.99
CA VAL A 70 -17.17 -7.56 11.95
C VAL A 70 -17.06 -8.47 13.17
N ASN A 71 -17.70 -8.10 14.26
CA ASN A 71 -17.77 -8.97 15.43
C ASN A 71 -18.45 -10.29 15.05
N LYS A 72 -18.00 -11.40 15.63
CA LYS A 72 -18.56 -12.75 15.40
C LYS A 72 -20.06 -12.85 15.69
N ASP A 73 -20.58 -12.00 16.58
CA ASP A 73 -21.99 -11.97 16.95
C ASP A 73 -22.82 -11.03 16.06
N SER A 74 -22.19 -10.40 15.07
CA SER A 74 -22.89 -9.56 14.10
C SER A 74 -23.78 -10.40 13.20
N LYS A 75 -24.95 -9.86 12.90
CA LYS A 75 -25.89 -10.48 11.96
C LYS A 75 -25.61 -10.10 10.50
N VAL A 76 -24.61 -9.28 10.27
CA VAL A 76 -24.20 -8.86 8.93
C VAL A 76 -23.39 -9.99 8.29
N GLU A 77 -23.91 -10.56 7.21
CA GLU A 77 -23.29 -11.67 6.48
C GLU A 77 -22.60 -11.19 5.21
N ASP A 78 -23.16 -10.17 4.54
CA ASP A 78 -22.65 -9.64 3.30
C ASP A 78 -23.02 -8.17 3.15
N LEU A 79 -22.14 -7.39 2.53
CA LEU A 79 -22.34 -5.97 2.23
C LEU A 79 -21.79 -5.65 0.85
N THR A 80 -22.52 -4.82 0.10
CA THR A 80 -21.98 -4.24 -1.14
C THR A 80 -20.98 -3.12 -0.82
N VAL A 81 -20.14 -2.78 -1.80
CA VAL A 81 -19.19 -1.66 -1.66
C VAL A 81 -19.93 -0.34 -1.40
N ASP A 82 -21.08 -0.13 -2.06
CA ASP A 82 -21.91 1.06 -1.84
C ASP A 82 -22.45 1.13 -0.42
N GLN A 83 -22.90 0.01 0.13
CA GLN A 83 -23.36 -0.07 1.52
C GLN A 83 -22.23 0.24 2.50
N LEU A 84 -21.03 -0.27 2.28
CA LEU A 84 -19.85 0.05 3.09
C LEU A 84 -19.55 1.55 3.03
N LYS A 85 -19.58 2.14 1.84
CA LYS A 85 -19.39 3.58 1.66
C LYS A 85 -20.40 4.38 2.47
N GLN A 86 -21.67 4.02 2.38
CA GLN A 86 -22.75 4.70 3.11
C GLN A 86 -22.59 4.56 4.62
N MET A 87 -22.11 3.41 5.11
CA MET A 87 -21.83 3.20 6.54
C MET A 87 -20.70 4.12 7.02
N PHE A 88 -19.59 4.18 6.28
CA PHE A 88 -18.44 4.99 6.65
C PHE A 88 -18.67 6.50 6.47
N THR A 89 -19.59 6.91 5.60
CA THR A 89 -19.98 8.32 5.44
C THR A 89 -21.10 8.75 6.40
N GLY A 90 -21.69 7.82 7.14
CA GLY A 90 -22.74 8.11 8.11
C GLY A 90 -24.16 8.15 7.55
N GLU A 91 -24.35 7.75 6.29
CA GLU A 91 -25.69 7.67 5.67
C GLU A 91 -26.50 6.48 6.22
N ILE A 92 -25.81 5.35 6.49
CA ILE A 92 -26.40 4.19 7.16
C ILE A 92 -25.82 4.12 8.57
N THR A 93 -26.67 4.20 9.58
CA THR A 93 -26.29 4.19 11.00
C THR A 93 -26.73 2.94 11.74
N ASN A 94 -27.55 2.10 11.12
CA ASN A 94 -28.05 0.85 11.68
C ASN A 94 -27.91 -0.27 10.64
N TRP A 95 -27.21 -1.33 11.00
CA TRP A 95 -26.98 -2.50 10.14
C TRP A 95 -27.14 -3.84 10.88
#